data_55a6d951dabbdba4987b61947e1188cc
#
_entry.id   55a6d951dabbdba4987b61947e1188cc
#
_cell.length_a   1.000
_cell.length_b   1.000
_cell.length_c   1.000
_cell.angle_alpha   90.00
_cell.angle_beta   90.00
_cell.angle_gamma   90.00
#
_symmetry.space_group_name_H-M   'P 1'
#
loop_
_entity.id
_entity.type
_entity.pdbx_description
1 polymer ?
#
loop_
_entity_poly.entity_id
_entity_poly.type
_entity_poly.pdbx_seq_one_letter_code
_entity_poly.pdbx_strand_id
1 'polypeptide(L)'
;MYKRQIKSHVLRYELEKELGYSQQYYKHRTAHLVEVQTDEGITGWGECFGPGNIALANKYIVEKVIQPLVIGEDPLNKEYIWQKIYNLLRDSGQKGMPIQALSGVDIALWDILGKKTNTPLYQLIGGKCNNEVSVYGYGMMLQKKSVDELIALFKEESKQIKSKNFKAMKMKVGLGPKEDLKLVQAVRDSLGKDFKLMVDANHAYNLKDALYVGKGLDELDIYWFEEPVAPEDYGGYRELKQKISTSIAGGEASPPAMLVEIFCYNSL
;
A
#
# COMPACT_ATOMS: atom_id res chain seq x y z
N MET A 1 -15.22 27.46 11.54
CA MET A 1 -15.65 26.03 11.51
C MET A 1 -14.83 25.27 12.53
N TYR A 2 -15.48 24.46 13.39
CA TYR A 2 -14.78 23.71 14.43
C TYR A 2 -15.16 22.24 14.37
N LYS A 3 -14.24 21.35 14.72
CA LYS A 3 -14.52 19.91 14.82
C LYS A 3 -15.36 19.64 16.07
N ARG A 4 -16.52 19.00 15.88
CA ARG A 4 -17.41 18.59 16.96
C ARG A 4 -17.14 17.19 17.46
N GLN A 5 -16.83 16.28 16.55
CA GLN A 5 -16.68 14.86 16.86
C GLN A 5 -15.75 14.16 15.87
N ILE A 6 -15.01 13.19 16.38
CA ILE A 6 -14.31 12.19 15.58
C ILE A 6 -14.83 10.81 15.98
N LYS A 7 -15.23 10.01 15.00
CA LYS A 7 -15.68 8.63 15.19
C LYS A 7 -14.85 7.69 14.37
N SER A 8 -14.61 6.50 14.88
CA SER A 8 -13.93 5.41 14.18
C SER A 8 -14.92 4.28 13.89
N HIS A 9 -14.96 3.85 12.65
CA HIS A 9 -15.76 2.73 12.17
C HIS A 9 -14.84 1.62 11.68
N VAL A 10 -14.75 0.53 12.44
CA VAL A 10 -13.99 -0.66 12.02
C VAL A 10 -14.96 -1.63 11.38
N LEU A 11 -14.82 -1.79 10.07
CA LEU A 11 -15.62 -2.68 9.25
C LEU A 11 -14.84 -3.97 8.98
N ARG A 12 -15.52 -5.09 8.95
CA ARG A 12 -14.94 -6.39 8.67
C ARG A 12 -15.78 -7.15 7.66
N TYR A 13 -15.10 -7.74 6.68
CA TYR A 13 -15.70 -8.60 5.67
C TYR A 13 -14.99 -9.95 5.64
N GLU A 14 -15.73 -11.03 5.79
CA GLU A 14 -15.20 -12.40 5.68
C GLU A 14 -15.01 -12.79 4.22
N LEU A 15 -13.84 -13.31 3.90
CA LEU A 15 -13.53 -13.80 2.56
C LEU A 15 -14.03 -15.25 2.39
N GLU A 16 -14.51 -15.58 1.22
CA GLU A 16 -14.89 -16.97 0.88
C GLU A 16 -13.68 -17.91 0.93
N LYS A 17 -12.50 -17.41 0.56
CA LYS A 17 -11.23 -18.14 0.54
C LYS A 17 -10.17 -17.37 1.33
N GLU A 18 -9.29 -18.12 1.99
CA GLU A 18 -8.10 -17.53 2.60
C GLU A 18 -7.15 -17.05 1.50
N LEU A 19 -6.72 -15.80 1.60
CA LEU A 19 -5.76 -15.17 0.71
C LEU A 19 -4.51 -14.79 1.50
N GLY A 20 -3.39 -14.65 0.81
CA GLY A 20 -2.14 -14.31 1.48
C GLY A 20 -1.13 -13.62 0.58
N TYR A 21 -0.07 -13.21 1.22
CA TYR A 21 1.19 -12.77 0.64
C TYR A 21 2.32 -13.42 1.46
N SER A 22 3.55 -13.17 1.13
CA SER A 22 4.71 -13.86 1.72
C SER A 22 4.74 -13.90 3.25
N GLN A 23 4.22 -12.86 3.94
CA GLN A 23 4.29 -12.73 5.40
C GLN A 23 3.04 -13.22 6.14
N GLN A 24 1.89 -13.23 5.47
CA GLN A 24 0.63 -13.50 6.17
C GLN A 24 -0.45 -14.06 5.25
N TYR A 25 -1.25 -14.97 5.81
CA TYR A 25 -2.53 -15.40 5.25
C TYR A 25 -3.69 -14.89 6.11
N TYR A 26 -4.78 -14.48 5.47
CA TYR A 26 -5.94 -13.89 6.15
C TYR A 26 -7.25 -14.34 5.49
N LYS A 27 -8.28 -14.46 6.32
CA LYS A 27 -9.63 -14.90 5.93
C LYS A 27 -10.65 -13.75 5.98
N HIS A 28 -10.23 -12.55 6.31
CA HIS A 28 -11.10 -11.38 6.36
C HIS A 28 -10.36 -10.12 5.91
N ARG A 29 -11.09 -9.17 5.38
CA ARG A 29 -10.63 -7.80 5.13
C ARG A 29 -11.16 -6.89 6.22
N THR A 30 -10.38 -5.91 6.59
CA THR A 30 -10.74 -4.90 7.57
C THR A 30 -10.52 -3.53 6.96
N ALA A 31 -11.47 -2.62 7.13
CA ALA A 31 -11.31 -1.21 6.84
C ALA A 31 -11.57 -0.40 8.12
N HIS A 32 -10.72 0.56 8.43
CA HIS A 32 -10.90 1.47 9.53
C HIS A 32 -11.15 2.87 8.99
N LEU A 33 -12.40 3.30 9.00
CA LEU A 33 -12.81 4.62 8.56
C LEU A 33 -12.84 5.59 9.73
N VAL A 34 -12.35 6.80 9.51
CA VAL A 34 -12.40 7.94 10.42
C VAL A 34 -13.40 8.95 9.89
N GLU A 35 -14.40 9.27 10.70
CA GLU A 35 -15.41 10.27 10.44
C GLU A 35 -15.11 11.52 11.29
N VAL A 36 -14.94 12.66 10.65
CA VAL A 36 -14.76 13.97 11.33
C VAL A 36 -15.94 14.86 11.02
N GLN A 37 -16.72 15.22 12.06
CA GLN A 37 -17.88 16.09 11.93
C GLN A 37 -17.55 17.51 12.38
N THR A 38 -18.02 18.51 11.61
CA THR A 38 -17.87 19.93 11.93
C THR A 38 -19.18 20.54 12.46
N ASP A 39 -19.08 21.72 13.07
CA ASP A 39 -20.24 22.51 13.54
C ASP A 39 -21.07 23.14 12.41
N GLU A 40 -20.50 23.21 11.19
CA GLU A 40 -21.20 23.67 9.99
C GLU A 40 -21.88 22.53 9.21
N GLY A 41 -21.91 21.31 9.76
CA GLY A 41 -22.58 20.16 9.14
C GLY A 41 -21.77 19.45 8.06
N ILE A 42 -20.52 19.88 7.81
CA ILE A 42 -19.63 19.17 6.88
C ILE A 42 -19.02 17.98 7.60
N THR A 43 -19.09 16.82 6.96
CA THR A 43 -18.45 15.58 7.44
C THR A 43 -17.34 15.16 6.48
N GLY A 44 -16.14 14.98 7.02
CA GLY A 44 -14.99 14.41 6.30
C GLY A 44 -14.75 12.97 6.65
N TRP A 45 -14.30 12.20 5.66
CA TRP A 45 -13.98 10.80 5.79
C TRP A 45 -12.51 10.52 5.41
N GLY A 46 -11.86 9.68 6.20
CA GLY A 46 -10.53 9.16 5.92
C GLY A 46 -10.42 7.69 6.29
N GLU A 47 -9.42 7.01 5.79
CA GLU A 47 -9.15 5.62 6.11
C GLU A 47 -7.76 5.48 6.75
N CYS A 48 -7.70 4.75 7.86
CA CYS A 48 -6.45 4.29 8.45
C CYS A 48 -6.09 2.93 7.86
N PHE A 49 -4.88 2.78 7.36
CA PHE A 49 -4.37 1.44 7.10
C PHE A 49 -4.31 0.65 8.42
N GLY A 50 -4.77 -0.60 8.40
CA GLY A 50 -4.73 -1.45 9.60
C GLY A 50 -5.39 -2.80 9.36
N PRO A 51 -4.63 -3.82 8.92
CA PRO A 51 -5.20 -5.15 8.70
C PRO A 51 -5.57 -5.81 10.02
N GLY A 52 -6.69 -6.53 10.02
CA GLY A 52 -7.13 -7.32 11.16
C GLY A 52 -7.30 -6.49 12.45
N ASN A 53 -6.72 -6.97 13.53
CA ASN A 53 -6.81 -6.31 14.85
C ASN A 53 -5.99 -5.01 14.97
N ILE A 54 -5.11 -4.72 14.02
CA ILE A 54 -4.41 -3.42 13.96
C ILE A 54 -5.42 -2.28 13.82
N ALA A 55 -6.52 -2.49 13.10
CA ALA A 55 -7.61 -1.52 12.99
C ALA A 55 -8.19 -1.12 14.37
N LEU A 56 -8.29 -2.04 15.32
CA LEU A 56 -8.76 -1.76 16.68
C LEU A 56 -7.75 -0.94 17.49
N ALA A 57 -6.45 -1.21 17.32
CA ALA A 57 -5.40 -0.41 17.94
C ALA A 57 -5.39 1.01 17.37
N ASN A 58 -5.49 1.17 16.06
CA ASN A 58 -5.60 2.47 15.40
C ASN A 58 -6.88 3.23 15.85
N LYS A 59 -8.00 2.53 16.01
CA LYS A 59 -9.23 3.13 16.57
C LYS A 59 -8.98 3.71 17.96
N TYR A 60 -8.30 2.97 18.82
CA TYR A 60 -7.96 3.47 20.16
C TYR A 60 -7.11 4.75 20.09
N ILE A 61 -6.08 4.76 19.22
CA ILE A 61 -5.21 5.92 19.02
C ILE A 61 -6.03 7.12 18.52
N VAL A 62 -6.88 6.92 17.52
CA VAL A 62 -7.74 7.99 16.98
C VAL A 62 -8.66 8.57 18.07
N GLU A 63 -9.39 7.71 18.79
CA GLU A 63 -10.44 8.17 19.72
C GLU A 63 -9.91 8.61 21.08
N LYS A 64 -8.82 8.03 21.57
CA LYS A 64 -8.31 8.29 22.92
C LYS A 64 -7.07 9.17 22.96
N VAL A 65 -6.29 9.21 21.88
CA VAL A 65 -5.06 10.01 21.84
C VAL A 65 -5.23 11.22 20.93
N ILE A 66 -5.69 11.05 19.69
CA ILE A 66 -5.76 12.12 18.70
C ILE A 66 -6.98 13.02 18.93
N GLN A 67 -8.17 12.44 19.12
CA GLN A 67 -9.41 13.20 19.28
C GLN A 67 -9.32 14.31 20.35
N PRO A 68 -8.82 14.09 21.57
CA PRO A 68 -8.72 15.14 22.60
C PRO A 68 -7.85 16.33 22.18
N LEU A 69 -6.89 16.11 21.28
CA LEU A 69 -5.97 17.16 20.81
C LEU A 69 -6.59 18.08 19.75
N VAL A 70 -7.58 17.58 19.03
CA VAL A 70 -8.06 18.23 17.80
C VAL A 70 -9.53 18.65 17.86
N ILE A 71 -10.29 18.20 18.85
CA ILE A 71 -11.66 18.74 19.10
C ILE A 71 -11.56 20.22 19.44
N GLY A 72 -12.42 21.02 18.80
CA GLY A 72 -12.41 22.48 18.92
C GLY A 72 -11.44 23.22 18.02
N GLU A 73 -10.54 22.52 17.33
CA GLU A 73 -9.66 23.12 16.34
C GLU A 73 -10.37 23.35 15.00
N ASP A 74 -9.95 24.37 14.25
CA ASP A 74 -10.42 24.58 12.88
C ASP A 74 -9.83 23.51 11.96
N PRO A 75 -10.67 22.68 11.29
CA PRO A 75 -10.19 21.62 10.39
C PRO A 75 -9.44 22.13 9.16
N LEU A 76 -9.56 23.42 8.82
CA LEU A 76 -8.82 24.01 7.69
C LEU A 76 -7.34 24.25 8.02
N ASN A 77 -6.99 24.32 9.31
CA ASN A 77 -5.60 24.41 9.78
C ASN A 77 -4.93 23.02 9.78
N LYS A 78 -5.11 22.25 8.71
CA LYS A 78 -4.71 20.84 8.63
C LYS A 78 -3.22 20.61 8.88
N GLU A 79 -2.34 21.47 8.33
CA GLU A 79 -0.89 21.37 8.54
C GLU A 79 -0.52 21.54 10.03
N TYR A 80 -1.09 22.55 10.69
CA TYR A 80 -0.90 22.76 12.12
C TYR A 80 -1.37 21.54 12.93
N ILE A 81 -2.52 20.98 12.58
CA ILE A 81 -3.09 19.80 13.25
C ILE A 81 -2.20 18.59 13.04
N TRP A 82 -1.72 18.38 11.79
CA TRP A 82 -0.81 17.30 11.46
C TRP A 82 0.46 17.38 12.31
N GLN A 83 1.12 18.54 12.33
CA GLN A 83 2.34 18.77 13.12
C GLN A 83 2.09 18.58 14.63
N LYS A 84 0.97 19.06 15.15
CA LYS A 84 0.59 18.90 16.56
C LYS A 84 0.48 17.42 16.94
N ILE A 85 -0.19 16.62 16.11
CA ILE A 85 -0.37 15.18 16.35
C ILE A 85 0.97 14.44 16.18
N TYR A 86 1.69 14.73 15.08
CA TYR A 86 2.96 14.09 14.78
C TYR A 86 4.01 14.31 15.88
N ASN A 87 4.13 15.54 16.36
CA ASN A 87 5.08 15.88 17.42
C ASN A 87 4.78 15.14 18.72
N LEU A 88 3.49 14.98 19.08
CA LEU A 88 3.10 14.20 20.25
C LEU A 88 3.41 12.70 20.07
N LEU A 89 3.16 12.16 18.89
CA LEU A 89 3.29 10.72 18.63
C LEU A 89 4.71 10.29 18.25
N ARG A 90 5.61 11.24 17.97
CA ARG A 90 6.97 10.99 17.45
C ARG A 90 7.76 9.97 18.27
N ASP A 91 7.69 10.09 19.60
CA ASP A 91 8.42 9.19 20.52
C ASP A 91 7.78 7.79 20.61
N SER A 92 6.50 7.67 20.17
CA SER A 92 5.77 6.40 20.13
C SER A 92 5.92 5.66 18.80
N GLY A 93 6.53 6.29 17.80
CA GLY A 93 6.81 5.69 16.50
C GLY A 93 6.61 6.66 15.34
N GLN A 94 7.59 6.67 14.43
CA GLN A 94 7.59 7.52 13.23
C GLN A 94 7.02 6.79 12.01
N LYS A 95 6.61 5.55 12.16
CA LYS A 95 5.90 4.71 11.19
C LYS A 95 4.95 3.76 11.92
N GLY A 96 4.15 3.00 11.19
CA GLY A 96 3.21 2.03 11.76
C GLY A 96 1.97 2.70 12.38
N MET A 97 1.45 2.10 13.45
CA MET A 97 0.13 2.46 14.01
C MET A 97 -0.07 3.95 14.33
N PRO A 98 0.88 4.67 14.93
CA PRO A 98 0.69 6.10 15.18
C PRO A 98 0.47 6.91 13.90
N ILE A 99 1.25 6.62 12.86
CA ILE A 99 1.16 7.32 11.56
C ILE A 99 -0.07 6.87 10.78
N GLN A 100 -0.44 5.60 10.86
CA GLN A 100 -1.69 5.09 10.24
C GLN A 100 -2.92 5.79 10.84
N ALA A 101 -2.97 5.97 12.16
CA ALA A 101 -4.04 6.69 12.84
C ALA A 101 -4.06 8.19 12.47
N LEU A 102 -2.90 8.85 12.46
CA LEU A 102 -2.75 10.23 12.00
C LEU A 102 -3.22 10.39 10.55
N SER A 103 -2.82 9.49 9.66
CA SER A 103 -3.18 9.52 8.24
C SER A 103 -4.70 9.49 8.01
N GLY A 104 -5.44 8.63 8.73
CA GLY A 104 -6.90 8.60 8.62
C GLY A 104 -7.55 9.92 9.02
N VAL A 105 -7.05 10.58 10.05
CA VAL A 105 -7.54 11.91 10.46
C VAL A 105 -7.17 12.97 9.43
N ASP A 106 -5.93 12.97 8.93
CA ASP A 106 -5.46 13.94 7.93
C ASP A 106 -6.26 13.84 6.63
N ILE A 107 -6.49 12.63 6.12
CA ILE A 107 -7.33 12.40 4.93
C ILE A 107 -8.74 12.97 5.15
N ALA A 108 -9.33 12.77 6.34
CA ALA A 108 -10.65 13.34 6.66
C ALA A 108 -10.65 14.88 6.67
N LEU A 109 -9.56 15.52 7.11
CA LEU A 109 -9.42 16.97 7.06
C LEU A 109 -9.28 17.48 5.61
N TRP A 110 -8.56 16.77 4.76
CA TRP A 110 -8.50 17.08 3.34
C TRP A 110 -9.86 16.93 2.65
N ASP A 111 -10.65 15.91 3.02
CA ASP A 111 -12.03 15.73 2.51
C ASP A 111 -12.95 16.88 2.94
N ILE A 112 -12.82 17.36 4.20
CA ILE A 112 -13.53 18.57 4.66
C ILE A 112 -13.14 19.79 3.83
N LEU A 113 -11.85 20.01 3.59
CA LEU A 113 -11.38 21.14 2.78
C LEU A 113 -11.95 21.09 1.38
N GLY A 114 -11.89 19.93 0.72
CA GLY A 114 -12.45 19.72 -0.62
C GLY A 114 -13.94 20.02 -0.68
N LYS A 115 -14.72 19.53 0.29
CA LYS A 115 -16.15 19.78 0.41
C LYS A 115 -16.48 21.26 0.70
N LYS A 116 -15.73 21.88 1.61
CA LYS A 116 -15.92 23.29 1.97
C LYS A 116 -15.65 24.23 0.80
N THR A 117 -14.62 23.94 -0.01
CA THR A 117 -14.24 24.75 -1.16
C THR A 117 -14.91 24.32 -2.47
N ASN A 118 -15.68 23.23 -2.43
CA ASN A 118 -16.24 22.57 -3.62
C ASN A 118 -15.15 22.30 -4.69
N THR A 119 -13.98 21.86 -4.24
CA THR A 119 -12.80 21.66 -5.09
C THR A 119 -12.26 20.25 -4.93
N PRO A 120 -12.04 19.50 -6.02
CA PRO A 120 -11.49 18.16 -5.93
C PRO A 120 -10.04 18.18 -5.43
N LEU A 121 -9.63 17.13 -4.69
CA LEU A 121 -8.32 17.06 -4.03
C LEU A 121 -7.16 17.29 -4.97
N TYR A 122 -7.20 16.75 -6.20
CA TYR A 122 -6.09 16.92 -7.14
C TYR A 122 -5.81 18.40 -7.48
N GLN A 123 -6.83 19.27 -7.45
CA GLN A 123 -6.64 20.72 -7.63
C GLN A 123 -6.03 21.36 -6.39
N LEU A 124 -6.43 20.92 -5.19
CA LEU A 124 -5.92 21.43 -3.92
C LEU A 124 -4.44 21.07 -3.67
N ILE A 125 -3.97 19.95 -4.23
CA ILE A 125 -2.58 19.48 -4.05
C ILE A 125 -1.65 19.79 -5.22
N GLY A 126 -2.02 20.69 -6.13
CA GLY A 126 -1.12 21.16 -7.18
C GLY A 126 -1.66 21.09 -8.61
N GLY A 127 -2.87 20.55 -8.80
CA GLY A 127 -3.52 20.54 -10.11
C GLY A 127 -3.27 19.27 -10.92
N LYS A 128 -3.74 19.29 -12.15
CA LYS A 128 -3.80 18.15 -13.04
C LYS A 128 -2.60 18.15 -14.00
N CYS A 129 -1.72 17.16 -13.87
CA CYS A 129 -0.60 16.94 -14.78
C CYS A 129 -0.97 16.05 -15.98
N ASN A 130 -1.80 15.04 -15.75
CA ASN A 130 -2.24 14.09 -16.78
C ASN A 130 -3.77 13.97 -16.79
N ASN A 131 -4.34 13.77 -17.99
CA ASN A 131 -5.78 13.54 -18.14
C ASN A 131 -6.16 12.09 -17.84
N GLU A 132 -5.26 11.17 -18.11
CA GLU A 132 -5.46 9.73 -17.97
C GLU A 132 -4.26 9.11 -17.26
N VAL A 133 -4.52 8.08 -16.47
CA VAL A 133 -3.50 7.30 -15.77
C VAL A 133 -3.69 5.84 -16.16
N SER A 134 -2.60 5.21 -16.63
CA SER A 134 -2.60 3.77 -16.89
C SER A 134 -2.77 2.98 -15.60
N VAL A 135 -3.61 1.97 -15.63
CA VAL A 135 -3.86 1.07 -14.50
C VAL A 135 -3.44 -0.36 -14.83
N TYR A 136 -3.13 -1.14 -13.81
CA TYR A 136 -2.88 -2.56 -13.93
C TYR A 136 -3.88 -3.39 -13.15
N GLY A 137 -4.12 -4.62 -13.61
CA GLY A 137 -4.93 -5.59 -12.88
C GLY A 137 -4.17 -6.10 -11.64
N TYR A 138 -4.88 -6.26 -10.55
CA TYR A 138 -4.36 -6.84 -9.32
C TYR A 138 -5.11 -8.12 -8.99
N GLY A 139 -4.38 -9.14 -8.58
CA GLY A 139 -4.90 -10.46 -8.23
C GLY A 139 -3.77 -11.41 -7.90
N MET A 140 -3.96 -12.71 -8.16
CA MET A 140 -2.95 -13.73 -7.96
C MET A 140 -2.32 -13.66 -6.55
N MET A 141 -3.21 -13.56 -5.55
CA MET A 141 -2.83 -13.64 -4.15
C MET A 141 -2.42 -15.07 -3.81
N LEU A 142 -1.39 -15.23 -2.98
CA LEU A 142 -1.00 -16.54 -2.50
C LEU A 142 -2.14 -17.21 -1.72
N GLN A 143 -2.24 -18.51 -1.86
CA GLN A 143 -3.17 -19.37 -1.12
C GLN A 143 -2.37 -20.57 -0.57
N LYS A 144 -2.86 -21.21 0.46
CA LYS A 144 -2.25 -22.43 1.03
C LYS A 144 -2.46 -23.63 0.09
N LYS A 145 -1.73 -23.62 -1.03
CA LYS A 145 -1.79 -24.59 -2.12
C LYS A 145 -0.40 -24.99 -2.57
N SER A 146 -0.28 -26.12 -3.25
CA SER A 146 0.95 -26.49 -3.94
C SER A 146 1.27 -25.49 -5.07
N VAL A 147 2.53 -25.44 -5.48
CA VAL A 147 2.97 -24.57 -6.58
C VAL A 147 2.21 -24.87 -7.88
N ASP A 148 1.94 -26.13 -8.17
CA ASP A 148 1.24 -26.52 -9.39
C ASP A 148 -0.25 -26.10 -9.36
N GLU A 149 -0.91 -26.15 -8.20
CA GLU A 149 -2.26 -25.62 -8.02
C GLU A 149 -2.30 -24.08 -8.14
N LEU A 150 -1.27 -23.38 -7.61
CA LEU A 150 -1.14 -21.93 -7.78
C LEU A 150 -0.87 -21.54 -9.23
N ILE A 151 -0.08 -22.31 -9.96
CA ILE A 151 0.14 -22.11 -11.39
C ILE A 151 -1.19 -22.20 -12.16
N ALA A 152 -1.98 -23.23 -11.91
CA ALA A 152 -3.29 -23.39 -12.55
C ALA A 152 -4.23 -22.22 -12.23
N LEU A 153 -4.29 -21.80 -10.96
CA LEU A 153 -5.10 -20.68 -10.49
C LEU A 153 -4.66 -19.36 -11.13
N PHE A 154 -3.37 -19.04 -11.10
CA PHE A 154 -2.84 -17.78 -11.60
C PHE A 154 -2.95 -17.66 -13.13
N LYS A 155 -2.80 -18.76 -13.85
CA LYS A 155 -3.08 -18.80 -15.30
C LYS A 155 -4.54 -18.46 -15.59
N GLU A 156 -5.47 -18.97 -14.81
CA GLU A 156 -6.90 -18.66 -14.99
C GLU A 156 -7.20 -17.20 -14.64
N GLU A 157 -6.71 -16.71 -13.50
CA GLU A 157 -6.87 -15.30 -13.10
C GLU A 157 -6.23 -14.35 -14.14
N SER A 158 -5.08 -14.72 -14.70
CA SER A 158 -4.39 -13.92 -15.72
C SER A 158 -5.22 -13.78 -17.01
N LYS A 159 -5.89 -14.84 -17.44
CA LYS A 159 -6.82 -14.78 -18.56
C LYS A 159 -8.01 -13.88 -18.29
N GLN A 160 -8.58 -13.96 -17.08
CA GLN A 160 -9.70 -13.10 -16.67
C GLN A 160 -9.31 -11.63 -16.63
N ILE A 161 -8.11 -11.28 -16.13
CA ILE A 161 -7.61 -9.91 -16.12
C ILE A 161 -7.40 -9.42 -17.57
N LYS A 162 -6.79 -10.26 -18.42
CA LYS A 162 -6.56 -9.95 -19.83
C LYS A 162 -7.88 -9.74 -20.60
N SER A 163 -8.91 -10.56 -20.32
CA SER A 163 -10.24 -10.43 -20.94
C SER A 163 -10.94 -9.13 -20.58
N LYS A 164 -10.61 -8.51 -19.44
CA LYS A 164 -11.08 -7.18 -19.03
C LYS A 164 -10.28 -6.02 -19.68
N ASN A 165 -9.47 -6.32 -20.68
CA ASN A 165 -8.67 -5.37 -21.45
C ASN A 165 -7.54 -4.67 -20.65
N PHE A 166 -7.14 -5.18 -19.49
CA PHE A 166 -5.92 -4.72 -18.85
C PHE A 166 -4.71 -5.06 -19.72
N LYS A 167 -3.72 -4.17 -19.72
CA LYS A 167 -2.43 -4.34 -20.43
C LYS A 167 -1.27 -4.65 -19.51
N ALA A 168 -1.53 -4.65 -18.22
CA ALA A 168 -0.57 -4.91 -17.17
C ALA A 168 -1.24 -5.59 -15.98
N MET A 169 -0.49 -6.37 -15.22
CA MET A 169 -0.94 -6.96 -13.95
C MET A 169 0.21 -7.20 -13.00
N LYS A 170 -0.11 -7.29 -11.70
CA LYS A 170 0.83 -7.62 -10.63
C LYS A 170 0.40 -8.90 -9.94
N MET A 171 1.36 -9.80 -9.69
CA MET A 171 1.18 -11.06 -8.98
C MET A 171 2.03 -11.10 -7.70
N LYS A 172 1.59 -11.88 -6.72
CA LYS A 172 2.37 -12.13 -5.49
C LYS A 172 3.32 -13.30 -5.68
N VAL A 173 4.52 -13.15 -5.10
CA VAL A 173 5.57 -14.16 -4.95
C VAL A 173 6.01 -14.23 -3.48
N GLY A 174 6.96 -15.11 -3.14
CA GLY A 174 7.48 -15.24 -1.77
C GLY A 174 7.24 -16.61 -1.16
N LEU A 175 7.11 -17.66 -2.00
CA LEU A 175 7.07 -19.07 -1.59
C LEU A 175 8.47 -19.62 -1.39
N GLY A 176 9.42 -19.10 -2.18
CA GLY A 176 10.81 -19.51 -2.26
C GLY A 176 11.36 -19.25 -3.66
N PRO A 177 12.68 -19.02 -3.79
CA PRO A 177 13.28 -18.54 -5.04
C PRO A 177 12.98 -19.40 -6.28
N LYS A 178 13.00 -20.73 -6.14
CA LYS A 178 12.77 -21.65 -7.26
C LYS A 178 11.28 -21.80 -7.60
N GLU A 179 10.46 -21.89 -6.59
CA GLU A 179 9.00 -21.98 -6.67
C GLU A 179 8.43 -20.74 -7.33
N ASP A 180 8.92 -19.58 -6.93
CA ASP A 180 8.48 -18.29 -7.45
C ASP A 180 8.86 -18.11 -8.91
N LEU A 181 10.09 -18.44 -9.31
CA LEU A 181 10.48 -18.40 -10.73
C LEU A 181 9.66 -19.36 -11.60
N LYS A 182 9.36 -20.57 -11.09
CA LYS A 182 8.47 -21.52 -11.79
C LYS A 182 7.06 -20.92 -11.96
N LEU A 183 6.55 -20.27 -10.92
CA LEU A 183 5.22 -19.65 -10.94
C LEU A 183 5.16 -18.47 -11.91
N VAL A 184 6.16 -17.56 -11.84
CA VAL A 184 6.26 -16.38 -12.72
C VAL A 184 6.41 -16.79 -14.17
N GLN A 185 7.29 -17.78 -14.49
CA GLN A 185 7.45 -18.32 -15.85
C GLN A 185 6.12 -18.80 -16.42
N ALA A 186 5.38 -19.59 -15.63
CA ALA A 186 4.10 -20.15 -16.07
C ALA A 186 3.03 -19.08 -16.36
N VAL A 187 3.02 -17.98 -15.59
CA VAL A 187 2.15 -16.82 -15.83
C VAL A 187 2.61 -16.03 -17.05
N ARG A 188 3.92 -15.80 -17.20
CA ARG A 188 4.51 -15.13 -18.37
C ARG A 188 4.15 -15.87 -19.65
N ASP A 189 4.28 -17.19 -19.68
CA ASP A 189 3.91 -18.02 -20.84
C ASP A 189 2.41 -17.88 -21.19
N SER A 190 1.55 -17.77 -20.18
CA SER A 190 0.10 -17.59 -20.38
C SER A 190 -0.27 -16.23 -20.96
N LEU A 191 0.49 -15.18 -20.59
CA LEU A 191 0.19 -13.79 -20.98
C LEU A 191 0.82 -13.39 -22.30
N GLY A 192 1.97 -14.00 -22.65
CA GLY A 192 2.82 -13.58 -23.76
C GLY A 192 3.77 -12.43 -23.39
N LYS A 193 4.74 -12.15 -24.27
CA LYS A 193 5.83 -11.19 -23.97
C LYS A 193 5.39 -9.73 -23.90
N ASP A 194 4.40 -9.34 -24.69
CA ASP A 194 3.95 -7.93 -24.78
C ASP A 194 3.15 -7.46 -23.58
N PHE A 195 2.75 -8.36 -22.69
CA PHE A 195 1.95 -8.02 -21.51
C PHE A 195 2.86 -7.59 -20.35
N LYS A 196 2.63 -6.42 -19.77
CA LYS A 196 3.43 -5.95 -18.63
C LYS A 196 3.07 -6.75 -17.37
N LEU A 197 3.98 -7.64 -16.98
CA LEU A 197 3.85 -8.42 -15.75
C LEU A 197 4.77 -7.86 -14.68
N MET A 198 4.21 -7.62 -13.49
CA MET A 198 4.93 -7.19 -12.30
C MET A 198 4.84 -8.25 -11.23
N VAL A 199 5.86 -8.33 -10.38
CA VAL A 199 5.89 -9.23 -9.23
C VAL A 199 6.10 -8.47 -7.94
N ASP A 200 5.44 -8.90 -6.87
CA ASP A 200 5.50 -8.29 -5.55
C ASP A 200 5.83 -9.37 -4.51
N ALA A 201 7.00 -9.24 -3.89
CA ALA A 201 7.51 -10.17 -2.90
C ALA A 201 7.10 -9.83 -1.47
N ASN A 202 6.64 -8.60 -1.22
CA ASN A 202 6.36 -8.12 0.15
C ASN A 202 7.49 -8.50 1.13
N HIS A 203 8.70 -8.10 0.78
CA HIS A 203 9.95 -8.31 1.55
C HIS A 203 10.22 -9.78 1.94
N ALA A 204 9.94 -10.73 1.02
CA ALA A 204 10.09 -12.17 1.27
C ALA A 204 11.53 -12.64 1.37
N TYR A 205 12.48 -11.97 0.71
CA TYR A 205 13.81 -12.51 0.50
C TYR A 205 14.89 -11.79 1.32
N ASN A 206 15.98 -12.50 1.59
CA ASN A 206 17.27 -11.91 1.86
C ASN A 206 17.92 -11.46 0.53
N LEU A 207 18.99 -10.67 0.61
CA LEU A 207 19.65 -10.11 -0.58
C LEU A 207 20.12 -11.19 -1.56
N LYS A 208 20.67 -12.32 -1.08
CA LYS A 208 21.17 -13.42 -1.92
C LYS A 208 20.04 -14.04 -2.75
N ASP A 209 18.91 -14.32 -2.10
CA ASP A 209 17.75 -14.92 -2.75
C ASP A 209 17.05 -13.92 -3.69
N ALA A 210 16.97 -12.65 -3.28
CA ALA A 210 16.46 -11.57 -4.11
C ALA A 210 17.28 -11.37 -5.40
N LEU A 211 18.62 -11.47 -5.33
CA LEU A 211 19.49 -11.43 -6.50
C LEU A 211 19.29 -12.64 -7.40
N TYR A 212 19.10 -13.83 -6.84
CA TYR A 212 18.82 -15.04 -7.62
C TYR A 212 17.48 -14.91 -8.36
N VAL A 213 16.43 -14.51 -7.66
CA VAL A 213 15.11 -14.29 -8.24
C VAL A 213 15.18 -13.17 -9.29
N GLY A 214 15.78 -12.02 -8.95
CA GLY A 214 15.89 -10.87 -9.84
C GLY A 214 16.53 -11.18 -11.18
N LYS A 215 17.60 -12.00 -11.21
CA LYS A 215 18.21 -12.46 -12.46
C LYS A 215 17.27 -13.34 -13.30
N GLY A 216 16.49 -14.21 -12.67
CA GLY A 216 15.46 -14.97 -13.38
C GLY A 216 14.33 -14.09 -13.90
N LEU A 217 13.98 -13.01 -13.18
CA LEU A 217 13.00 -12.02 -13.61
C LEU A 217 13.49 -11.21 -14.82
N ASP A 218 14.80 -10.93 -14.92
CA ASP A 218 15.42 -10.30 -16.09
C ASP A 218 15.19 -11.15 -17.36
N GLU A 219 15.38 -12.47 -17.26
CA GLU A 219 15.16 -13.40 -18.38
C GLU A 219 13.69 -13.49 -18.81
N LEU A 220 12.77 -13.20 -17.86
CA LEU A 220 11.32 -13.23 -18.06
C LEU A 220 10.73 -11.88 -18.48
N ASP A 221 11.55 -10.85 -18.69
CA ASP A 221 11.11 -9.50 -19.05
C ASP A 221 10.02 -8.98 -18.10
N ILE A 222 10.28 -9.04 -16.78
CA ILE A 222 9.38 -8.54 -15.76
C ILE A 222 9.49 -7.02 -15.64
N TYR A 223 8.36 -6.34 -15.63
CA TYR A 223 8.31 -4.88 -15.68
C TYR A 223 8.84 -4.22 -14.40
N TRP A 224 8.48 -4.74 -13.20
CA TRP A 224 9.15 -4.42 -11.94
C TRP A 224 9.09 -5.56 -10.93
N PHE A 225 10.05 -5.52 -10.00
CA PHE A 225 10.17 -6.38 -8.83
C PHE A 225 9.92 -5.53 -7.57
N GLU A 226 8.76 -5.70 -6.93
CA GLU A 226 8.31 -4.90 -5.79
C GLU A 226 8.71 -5.56 -4.48
N GLU A 227 9.25 -4.74 -3.57
CA GLU A 227 9.70 -5.12 -2.22
C GLU A 227 10.45 -6.46 -2.15
N PRO A 228 11.57 -6.61 -2.88
CA PRO A 228 12.34 -7.86 -2.87
C PRO A 228 12.91 -8.21 -1.49
N VAL A 229 13.42 -7.21 -0.77
CA VAL A 229 14.04 -7.33 0.56
C VAL A 229 13.33 -6.45 1.56
N ALA A 230 13.69 -6.58 2.86
CA ALA A 230 13.09 -5.76 3.92
C ALA A 230 13.13 -4.26 3.58
N PRO A 231 12.07 -3.48 3.86
CA PRO A 231 11.99 -2.06 3.53
C PRO A 231 13.12 -1.21 4.11
N GLU A 232 13.72 -1.66 5.21
CA GLU A 232 14.86 -1.01 5.88
C GLU A 232 16.22 -1.37 5.29
N ASP A 233 16.31 -2.36 4.41
CA ASP A 233 17.56 -2.81 3.77
C ASP A 233 17.91 -1.95 2.55
N TYR A 234 18.19 -0.66 2.77
CA TYR A 234 18.60 0.27 1.70
C TYR A 234 19.86 -0.18 0.96
N GLY A 235 20.76 -0.90 1.64
CA GLY A 235 21.96 -1.49 1.04
C GLY A 235 21.60 -2.57 0.02
N GLY A 236 20.69 -3.47 0.40
CA GLY A 236 20.17 -4.52 -0.46
C GLY A 236 19.44 -3.96 -1.68
N TYR A 237 18.60 -2.95 -1.53
CA TYR A 237 17.95 -2.26 -2.65
C TYR A 237 18.96 -1.66 -3.63
N ARG A 238 20.01 -1.00 -3.12
CA ARG A 238 21.08 -0.43 -3.95
C ARG A 238 21.85 -1.51 -4.72
N GLU A 239 22.20 -2.60 -4.04
CA GLU A 239 22.93 -3.71 -4.68
C GLU A 239 22.08 -4.41 -5.74
N LEU A 240 20.80 -4.65 -5.48
CA LEU A 240 19.85 -5.18 -6.45
C LEU A 240 19.80 -4.30 -7.69
N LYS A 241 19.59 -2.98 -7.53
CA LYS A 241 19.53 -2.02 -8.64
C LYS A 241 20.78 -2.05 -9.54
N GLN A 242 21.96 -2.35 -8.98
CA GLN A 242 23.21 -2.43 -9.73
C GLN A 242 23.39 -3.77 -10.48
N LYS A 243 22.72 -4.83 -10.02
CA LYS A 243 23.01 -6.21 -10.47
C LYS A 243 21.90 -6.87 -11.29
N ILE A 244 20.71 -6.28 -11.34
CA ILE A 244 19.59 -6.76 -12.14
C ILE A 244 19.07 -5.64 -13.04
N SER A 245 18.47 -6.04 -14.17
CA SER A 245 17.89 -5.12 -15.17
C SER A 245 16.44 -4.78 -14.86
N THR A 246 15.72 -5.68 -14.20
CA THR A 246 14.34 -5.49 -13.77
C THR A 246 14.24 -4.29 -12.84
N SER A 247 13.33 -3.36 -13.12
CA SER A 247 13.11 -2.19 -12.27
C SER A 247 12.69 -2.62 -10.87
N ILE A 248 13.23 -1.95 -9.85
CA ILE A 248 12.85 -2.18 -8.46
C ILE A 248 11.77 -1.18 -8.07
N ALA A 249 10.71 -1.67 -7.45
CA ALA A 249 9.65 -0.88 -6.84
C ALA A 249 9.58 -1.13 -5.33
N GLY A 250 9.08 -0.17 -4.58
CA GLY A 250 8.89 -0.28 -3.14
C GLY A 250 8.38 1.02 -2.55
N GLY A 251 8.18 1.05 -1.23
CA GLY A 251 7.81 2.27 -0.52
C GLY A 251 6.44 2.20 0.17
N GLU A 252 5.64 1.15 0.01
CA GLU A 252 4.34 1.06 0.70
C GLU A 252 4.50 1.03 2.24
N ALA A 253 5.62 0.48 2.74
CA ALA A 253 5.97 0.47 4.16
C ALA A 253 6.87 1.63 4.60
N SER A 254 7.09 2.63 3.72
CA SER A 254 7.98 3.75 4.01
C SER A 254 7.38 4.71 5.05
N PRO A 255 8.23 5.35 5.87
CA PRO A 255 7.78 6.38 6.79
C PRO A 255 7.36 7.66 6.05
N PRO A 256 6.84 8.71 6.76
CA PRO A 256 6.41 9.98 6.16
C PRO A 256 7.44 10.60 5.21
N ALA A 257 6.99 11.44 4.30
CA ALA A 257 7.71 12.02 3.15
C ALA A 257 9.17 12.46 3.41
N MET A 258 9.48 12.90 4.61
CA MET A 258 10.84 13.33 5.02
C MET A 258 11.89 12.21 4.94
N LEU A 259 11.48 10.93 4.99
CA LEU A 259 12.39 9.78 4.88
C LEU A 259 12.35 9.15 3.47
N VAL A 260 11.34 9.45 2.68
CA VAL A 260 11.29 9.08 1.25
C VAL A 260 12.40 9.81 0.48
N GLU A 261 12.75 11.05 0.85
CA GLU A 261 13.89 11.76 0.28
C GLU A 261 15.20 11.00 0.46
N ILE A 262 15.44 10.41 1.63
CA ILE A 262 16.65 9.61 1.90
C ILE A 262 16.68 8.36 1.01
N PHE A 263 15.53 7.74 0.78
CA PHE A 263 15.41 6.58 -0.10
C PHE A 263 15.72 6.95 -1.56
N CYS A 264 15.19 8.06 -2.05
CA CYS A 264 15.46 8.56 -3.40
C CYS A 264 16.91 9.02 -3.60
N TYR A 265 17.50 9.74 -2.63
CA TYR A 265 18.89 10.19 -2.69
C TYR A 265 19.91 9.06 -2.65
N ASN A 266 19.62 7.98 -1.91
CA ASN A 266 20.51 6.81 -1.83
C ASN A 266 20.31 5.82 -2.98
N SER A 267 19.29 6.02 -3.82
CA SER A 267 18.99 5.14 -4.95
C SER A 267 19.49 5.68 -6.32
N LEU A 268 20.08 6.87 -6.33
CA LEU A 268 20.78 7.48 -7.49
C LEU A 268 22.26 7.15 -7.42
#